data_1ca503629c4bfa88e2bb8829efea8901
#
_entry.id   1ca503629c4bfa88e2bb8829efea8901
#
_cell.length_a   1.000
_cell.length_b   1.000
_cell.length_c   1.000
_cell.angle_alpha   90.00
_cell.angle_beta   90.00
_cell.angle_gamma   90.00
#
_symmetry.space_group_name_H-M   'P 1'
#
loop_
_entity.id
_entity.type
_entity.pdbx_description
1 polymer ?
#
loop_
_entity_poly.entity_id
_entity_poly.type
_entity_poly.pdbx_seq_one_letter_code
_entity_poly.pdbx_strand_id
1 'polypeptide(L)'
;MKLAPNKPWLVLAGLALGVTVTNGFARFAYGLILPAMKSEMDWNYAQAGWLNTANALGYIAGAVVTMLLIRRSSPTLLFTFGLISTTVALLATGMNAELWWQTLWRILAGFFGAMSFSTAGVLAAGLFKNEPRQNALAIAILFGTGGGLGIVLAGATLPLMLDHYGAGYW
;
A
#
# COMPACT_ATOMS: atom_id res chain seq x y z
N MET A 1 -9.08 -16.96 -17.54
CA MET A 1 -8.79 -15.55 -17.90
C MET A 1 -7.54 -15.51 -18.78
N LYS A 2 -7.70 -15.26 -20.09
CA LYS A 2 -6.59 -15.18 -21.06
C LYS A 2 -6.03 -13.75 -21.00
N LEU A 3 -5.05 -13.54 -20.17
CA LEU A 3 -4.15 -12.41 -20.28
C LEU A 3 -2.73 -12.97 -20.45
N ALA A 4 -2.40 -13.35 -21.70
CA ALA A 4 -1.03 -13.19 -22.16
C ALA A 4 -0.99 -11.76 -22.75
N PRO A 5 -0.62 -10.74 -21.99
CA PRO A 5 -0.56 -9.39 -22.53
C PRO A 5 0.58 -9.37 -23.55
N ASN A 6 0.39 -8.69 -24.67
CA ASN A 6 1.45 -8.47 -25.66
C ASN A 6 2.70 -7.78 -25.05
N LYS A 7 2.61 -7.31 -23.81
CA LYS A 7 3.69 -6.60 -23.07
C LYS A 7 3.65 -6.96 -21.57
N PRO A 8 4.06 -8.18 -21.16
CA PRO A 8 3.97 -8.62 -19.77
C PRO A 8 4.79 -7.76 -18.79
N TRP A 9 5.94 -7.25 -19.22
CA TRP A 9 6.78 -6.36 -18.43
C TRP A 9 6.13 -5.00 -18.14
N LEU A 10 5.33 -4.47 -19.06
CA LEU A 10 4.57 -3.24 -18.84
C LEU A 10 3.47 -3.45 -17.78
N VAL A 11 2.79 -4.59 -17.84
CA VAL A 11 1.81 -4.97 -16.81
C VAL A 11 2.48 -5.13 -15.46
N LEU A 12 3.64 -5.78 -15.41
CA LEU A 12 4.43 -5.92 -14.19
C LEU A 12 4.82 -4.56 -13.60
N ALA A 13 5.27 -3.62 -14.44
CA ALA A 13 5.59 -2.26 -14.01
C ALA A 13 4.37 -1.56 -13.38
N GLY A 14 3.19 -1.68 -14.01
CA GLY A 14 1.94 -1.15 -13.44
C GLY A 14 1.56 -1.78 -12.10
N LEU A 15 1.73 -3.10 -11.97
CA LEU A 15 1.52 -3.80 -10.70
C LEU A 15 2.52 -3.34 -9.62
N ALA A 16 3.80 -3.15 -9.97
CA ALA A 16 4.82 -2.66 -9.04
C ALA A 16 4.52 -1.24 -8.56
N LEU A 17 4.07 -0.35 -9.45
CA LEU A 17 3.60 0.99 -9.06
C LEU A 17 2.39 0.93 -8.13
N GLY A 18 1.44 0.03 -8.37
CA GLY A 18 0.33 -0.20 -7.44
C GLY A 18 0.80 -0.67 -6.06
N VAL A 19 1.78 -1.57 -6.00
CA VAL A 19 2.41 -2.00 -4.75
C VAL A 19 3.15 -0.85 -4.07
N THR A 20 3.79 0.06 -4.82
CA THR A 20 4.42 1.27 -4.28
C THR A 20 3.41 2.13 -3.52
N VAL A 21 2.21 2.30 -4.05
CA VAL A 21 1.15 3.06 -3.37
C VAL A 21 0.63 2.31 -2.14
N THR A 22 0.24 1.06 -2.31
CA THR A 22 -0.50 0.31 -1.27
C THR A 22 0.39 -0.20 -0.14
N ASN A 23 1.67 -0.38 -0.35
CA ASN A 23 2.62 -0.82 0.66
C ASN A 23 3.65 0.27 0.99
N GLY A 24 4.23 0.91 -0.02
CA GLY A 24 5.21 1.98 0.16
C GLY A 24 4.61 3.18 0.89
N PHE A 25 3.64 3.85 0.29
CA PHE A 25 3.04 5.04 0.90
C PHE A 25 2.08 4.71 2.04
N ALA A 26 1.17 3.76 1.86
CA ALA A 26 0.15 3.47 2.88
C ALA A 26 0.71 2.90 4.18
N ARG A 27 1.87 2.27 4.15
CA ARG A 27 2.44 1.60 5.32
C ARG A 27 3.76 2.24 5.78
N PHE A 28 4.74 2.37 4.89
CA PHE A 28 6.09 2.79 5.29
C PHE A 28 6.24 4.31 5.39
N ALA A 29 5.60 5.11 4.52
CA ALA A 29 5.67 6.56 4.59
C ALA A 29 5.12 7.10 5.92
N TYR A 30 4.14 6.43 6.51
CA TYR A 30 3.60 6.80 7.81
C TYR A 30 4.66 6.87 8.92
N GLY A 31 5.60 5.93 8.94
CA GLY A 31 6.69 5.94 9.91
C GLY A 31 7.55 7.20 9.85
N LEU A 32 7.67 7.81 8.68
CA LEU A 32 8.42 9.05 8.45
C LEU A 32 7.62 10.30 8.86
N ILE A 33 6.30 10.26 8.69
CA ILE A 33 5.40 11.38 9.03
C ILE A 33 5.04 11.37 10.53
N LEU A 34 5.09 10.21 11.16
CA LEU A 34 4.64 10.01 12.54
C LEU A 34 5.23 10.99 13.56
N PRO A 35 6.54 11.31 13.55
CA PRO A 35 7.11 12.30 14.47
C PRO A 35 6.50 13.70 14.30
N ALA A 36 6.25 14.12 13.06
CA ALA A 36 5.62 15.40 12.75
C ALA A 36 4.16 15.43 13.24
N MET A 37 3.37 14.40 12.91
CA MET A 37 1.99 14.26 13.37
C MET A 37 1.90 14.25 14.91
N LYS A 38 2.76 13.49 15.57
CA LYS A 38 2.81 13.42 17.03
C LYS A 38 3.05 14.79 17.66
N SER A 39 3.99 15.56 17.10
CA SER A 39 4.35 16.89 17.63
C SER A 39 3.23 17.90 17.42
N GLU A 40 2.57 17.87 16.26
CA GLU A 40 1.52 18.83 15.88
C GLU A 40 0.20 18.58 16.63
N MET A 41 -0.16 17.30 16.80
CA MET A 41 -1.41 16.90 17.44
C MET A 41 -1.30 16.67 18.95
N ASP A 42 -0.13 16.93 19.53
CA ASP A 42 0.17 16.68 20.94
C ASP A 42 -0.17 15.23 21.37
N TRP A 43 0.05 14.27 20.46
CA TRP A 43 -0.19 12.87 20.76
C TRP A 43 0.91 12.27 21.63
N ASN A 44 0.51 11.39 22.53
CA ASN A 44 1.48 10.53 23.22
C ASN A 44 1.96 9.38 22.31
N TYR A 45 3.03 8.70 22.72
CA TYR A 45 3.59 7.58 21.93
C TYR A 45 2.63 6.40 21.75
N ALA A 46 1.71 6.17 22.69
CA ALA A 46 0.73 5.11 22.59
C ALA A 46 -0.31 5.40 21.50
N GLN A 47 -0.78 6.66 21.41
CA GLN A 47 -1.71 7.10 20.37
C GLN A 47 -1.08 7.03 18.98
N ALA A 48 0.15 7.52 18.86
CA ALA A 48 0.91 7.47 17.61
C ALA A 48 1.19 6.01 17.17
N GLY A 49 1.65 5.16 18.09
CA GLY A 49 1.87 3.73 17.83
C GLY A 49 0.60 2.94 17.52
N TRP A 50 -0.53 3.33 18.14
CA TRP A 50 -1.83 2.72 17.88
C TRP A 50 -2.22 2.76 16.40
N LEU A 51 -1.98 3.87 15.71
CA LEU A 51 -2.34 3.99 14.29
C LEU A 51 -1.58 3.02 13.39
N ASN A 52 -0.33 2.70 13.74
CA ASN A 52 0.43 1.67 13.04
C ASN A 52 -0.14 0.27 13.34
N THR A 53 -0.53 0.01 14.58
CA THR A 53 -1.21 -1.24 14.98
C THR A 53 -2.56 -1.38 14.27
N ALA A 54 -3.35 -0.31 14.21
CA ALA A 54 -4.63 -0.27 13.51
C ALA A 54 -4.48 -0.64 12.02
N ASN A 55 -3.47 -0.08 11.35
CA ASN A 55 -3.15 -0.43 9.97
C ASN A 55 -2.77 -1.92 9.83
N ALA A 56 -1.94 -2.45 10.74
CA ALA A 56 -1.54 -3.85 10.73
C ALA A 56 -2.73 -4.81 10.95
N LEU A 57 -3.65 -4.48 11.87
CA LEU A 57 -4.88 -5.25 12.08
C LEU A 57 -5.77 -5.23 10.84
N GLY A 58 -5.94 -4.07 10.22
CA GLY A 58 -6.63 -3.94 8.93
C GLY A 58 -5.98 -4.82 7.86
N TYR A 59 -4.65 -4.82 7.77
CA TYR A 59 -3.90 -5.61 6.81
C TYR A 59 -4.13 -7.12 6.99
N ILE A 60 -4.10 -7.62 8.22
CA ILE A 60 -4.37 -9.03 8.52
C ILE A 60 -5.80 -9.39 8.10
N ALA A 61 -6.79 -8.59 8.48
CA ALA A 61 -8.18 -8.80 8.11
C ALA A 61 -8.36 -8.78 6.58
N GLY A 62 -7.76 -7.82 5.88
CA GLY A 62 -7.80 -7.70 4.43
C GLY A 62 -7.16 -8.88 3.71
N ALA A 63 -6.04 -9.40 4.22
CA ALA A 63 -5.39 -10.59 3.67
C ALA A 63 -6.29 -11.83 3.78
N VAL A 64 -6.92 -12.03 4.94
CA VAL A 64 -7.86 -13.16 5.16
C VAL A 64 -9.07 -13.05 4.23
N VAL A 65 -9.69 -11.88 4.15
CA VAL A 65 -10.84 -11.65 3.26
C VAL A 65 -10.46 -11.84 1.80
N THR A 66 -9.29 -11.37 1.39
CA THR A 66 -8.78 -11.57 0.02
C THR A 66 -8.60 -13.04 -0.31
N MET A 67 -8.06 -13.82 0.63
CA MET A 67 -7.90 -15.27 0.46
C MET A 67 -9.26 -15.98 0.22
N LEU A 68 -10.32 -15.52 0.88
CA LEU A 68 -11.66 -16.06 0.69
C LEU A 68 -12.29 -15.60 -0.63
N LEU A 69 -12.10 -14.33 -0.99
CA LEU A 69 -12.70 -13.72 -2.18
C LEU A 69 -12.02 -14.14 -3.49
N ILE A 70 -10.72 -14.43 -3.48
CA ILE A 70 -9.95 -14.72 -4.70
C ILE A 70 -10.44 -15.96 -5.46
N ARG A 71 -11.15 -16.85 -4.77
CA ARG A 71 -11.80 -18.03 -5.36
C ARG A 71 -13.08 -17.69 -6.12
N ARG A 72 -13.71 -16.54 -5.83
CA ARG A 72 -15.02 -16.13 -6.37
C ARG A 72 -14.94 -14.88 -7.24
N SER A 73 -13.85 -14.12 -7.12
CA SER A 73 -13.67 -12.84 -7.81
C SER A 73 -12.40 -12.85 -8.66
N SER A 74 -12.36 -12.03 -9.71
CA SER A 74 -11.13 -11.93 -10.51
C SER A 74 -10.03 -11.22 -9.75
N PRO A 75 -8.77 -11.71 -9.80
CA PRO A 75 -7.65 -11.03 -9.16
C PRO A 75 -7.45 -9.59 -9.63
N THR A 76 -7.75 -9.30 -10.90
CA THR A 76 -7.67 -7.94 -11.47
C THR A 76 -8.69 -7.01 -10.81
N LEU A 77 -9.92 -7.47 -10.60
CA LEU A 77 -10.95 -6.66 -9.93
C LEU A 77 -10.54 -6.36 -8.48
N LEU A 78 -10.10 -7.37 -7.75
CA LEU A 78 -9.65 -7.21 -6.36
C LEU A 78 -8.44 -6.28 -6.26
N PHE A 79 -7.47 -6.40 -7.19
CA PHE A 79 -6.32 -5.50 -7.26
C PHE A 79 -6.74 -4.05 -7.47
N THR A 80 -7.56 -3.79 -8.49
CA THR A 80 -8.00 -2.43 -8.84
C THR A 80 -8.85 -1.83 -7.73
N PHE A 81 -9.79 -2.57 -7.19
CA PHE A 81 -10.63 -2.13 -6.09
C PHE A 81 -9.79 -1.83 -4.84
N GLY A 82 -8.87 -2.73 -4.48
CA GLY A 82 -7.95 -2.54 -3.37
C GLY A 82 -7.07 -1.30 -3.55
N LEU A 83 -6.52 -1.08 -4.76
CA LEU A 83 -5.69 0.07 -5.07
C LEU A 83 -6.46 1.39 -4.94
N ILE A 84 -7.63 1.49 -5.57
CA ILE A 84 -8.48 2.69 -5.51
C ILE A 84 -8.89 2.98 -4.07
N SER A 85 -9.38 1.96 -3.35
CA SER A 85 -9.83 2.13 -1.96
C SER A 85 -8.69 2.52 -1.02
N THR A 86 -7.47 1.98 -1.23
CA THR A 86 -6.29 2.40 -0.47
C THR A 86 -5.93 3.86 -0.75
N THR A 87 -5.98 4.28 -2.02
CA THR A 87 -5.70 5.67 -2.40
C THR A 87 -6.72 6.62 -1.76
N VAL A 88 -8.01 6.28 -1.80
CA VAL A 88 -9.06 7.05 -1.12
C VAL A 88 -8.80 7.11 0.39
N ALA A 89 -8.44 5.99 1.01
CA ALA A 89 -8.15 5.95 2.44
C ALA A 89 -6.95 6.85 2.80
N LEU A 90 -5.89 6.87 1.98
CA LEU A 90 -4.75 7.76 2.18
C LEU A 90 -5.15 9.24 2.06
N LEU A 91 -5.92 9.61 1.05
CA LEU A 91 -6.42 10.98 0.89
C LEU A 91 -7.29 11.40 2.08
N ALA A 92 -8.12 10.49 2.58
CA ALA A 92 -8.99 10.76 3.71
C ALA A 92 -8.22 10.95 5.03
N THR A 93 -7.04 10.35 5.20
CA THR A 93 -6.20 10.61 6.39
C THR A 93 -5.76 12.07 6.47
N GLY A 94 -5.55 12.75 5.35
CA GLY A 94 -5.21 14.17 5.30
C GLY A 94 -6.38 15.13 5.58
N MET A 95 -7.63 14.64 5.74
CA MET A 95 -8.80 15.51 5.87
C MET A 95 -9.16 15.87 7.31
N ASN A 96 -8.76 15.08 8.29
CA ASN A 96 -9.09 15.32 9.70
C ASN A 96 -8.02 14.73 10.61
N ALA A 97 -7.61 15.52 11.60
CA ALA A 97 -6.56 15.21 12.58
C ALA A 97 -7.04 14.35 13.77
N GLU A 98 -8.34 14.12 13.93
CA GLU A 98 -8.88 13.37 15.06
C GLU A 98 -8.43 11.90 15.07
N LEU A 99 -8.03 11.41 16.23
CA LEU A 99 -7.47 10.06 16.41
C LEU A 99 -8.42 8.96 15.91
N TRP A 100 -9.74 9.09 16.14
CA TRP A 100 -10.73 8.10 15.69
C TRP A 100 -10.82 8.08 14.15
N TRP A 101 -10.77 9.26 13.50
CA TRP A 101 -10.77 9.39 12.05
C TRP A 101 -9.53 8.74 11.45
N GLN A 102 -8.36 9.07 11.98
CA GLN A 102 -7.10 8.47 11.58
C GLN A 102 -7.10 6.95 11.77
N THR A 103 -7.62 6.46 12.90
CA THR A 103 -7.74 5.02 13.18
C THR A 103 -8.58 4.31 12.12
N LEU A 104 -9.77 4.85 11.80
CA LEU A 104 -10.67 4.27 10.81
C LEU A 104 -9.97 4.13 9.44
N TRP A 105 -9.42 5.24 8.94
CA TRP A 105 -8.80 5.24 7.62
C TRP A 105 -7.49 4.45 7.57
N ARG A 106 -6.78 4.36 8.68
CA ARG A 106 -5.62 3.48 8.81
C ARG A 106 -5.99 2.00 8.75
N ILE A 107 -7.07 1.59 9.39
CA ILE A 107 -7.59 0.21 9.26
C ILE A 107 -7.99 -0.07 7.81
N LEU A 108 -8.73 0.84 7.17
CA LEU A 108 -9.17 0.68 5.79
C LEU A 108 -7.99 0.67 4.81
N ALA A 109 -7.01 1.55 4.98
CA ALA A 109 -5.79 1.55 4.16
C ALA A 109 -5.02 0.23 4.28
N GLY A 110 -4.91 -0.32 5.49
CA GLY A 110 -4.31 -1.63 5.71
C GLY A 110 -5.10 -2.75 5.03
N PHE A 111 -6.42 -2.76 5.20
CA PHE A 111 -7.32 -3.77 4.65
C PHE A 111 -7.26 -3.83 3.11
N PHE A 112 -7.48 -2.71 2.47
CA PHE A 112 -7.46 -2.63 1.01
C PHE A 112 -6.05 -2.73 0.43
N GLY A 113 -5.04 -2.26 1.17
CA GLY A 113 -3.63 -2.44 0.84
C GLY A 113 -3.23 -3.91 0.77
N ALA A 114 -3.67 -4.72 1.74
CA ALA A 114 -3.45 -6.17 1.73
C ALA A 114 -4.14 -6.85 0.55
N MET A 115 -5.36 -6.42 0.21
CA MET A 115 -6.11 -6.94 -0.93
C MET A 115 -5.34 -6.70 -2.23
N SER A 116 -4.90 -5.47 -2.47
CA SER A 116 -4.12 -5.11 -3.66
C SER A 116 -2.76 -5.83 -3.69
N PHE A 117 -2.03 -5.83 -2.58
CA PHE A 117 -0.72 -6.47 -2.48
C PHE A 117 -0.77 -7.97 -2.77
N SER A 118 -1.71 -8.69 -2.15
CA SER A 118 -1.85 -10.14 -2.34
C SER A 118 -2.26 -10.49 -3.76
N THR A 119 -3.17 -9.73 -4.35
CA THR A 119 -3.64 -9.97 -5.73
C THR A 119 -2.61 -9.56 -6.77
N ALA A 120 -1.76 -8.56 -6.51
CA ALA A 120 -0.62 -8.22 -7.35
C ALA A 120 0.33 -9.40 -7.52
N GLY A 121 0.64 -10.12 -6.43
CA GLY A 121 1.46 -11.33 -6.48
C GLY A 121 0.84 -12.43 -7.35
N VAL A 122 -0.47 -12.67 -7.22
CA VAL A 122 -1.20 -13.66 -8.04
C VAL A 122 -1.17 -13.26 -9.53
N LEU A 123 -1.36 -11.98 -9.83
CA LEU A 123 -1.32 -11.48 -11.20
C LEU A 123 0.08 -11.60 -11.80
N ALA A 124 1.13 -11.20 -11.06
CA ALA A 124 2.52 -11.30 -11.50
C ALA A 124 2.94 -12.75 -11.75
N ALA A 125 2.59 -13.68 -10.86
CA ALA A 125 2.83 -15.11 -11.04
C ALA A 125 2.11 -15.69 -12.28
N GLY A 126 1.06 -15.02 -12.75
CA GLY A 126 0.34 -15.39 -13.96
C GLY A 126 0.96 -14.93 -15.27
N LEU A 127 1.91 -13.97 -15.25
CA LEU A 127 2.47 -13.35 -16.45
C LEU A 127 3.42 -14.28 -17.22
N PHE A 128 4.25 -15.06 -16.52
CA PHE A 128 5.32 -15.89 -17.07
C PHE A 128 5.17 -17.37 -16.67
N LYS A 129 3.97 -17.94 -16.79
CA LYS A 129 3.63 -19.29 -16.29
C LYS A 129 4.56 -20.41 -16.78
N ASN A 130 5.03 -20.31 -18.02
CA ASN A 130 5.85 -21.34 -18.65
C ASN A 130 7.36 -21.07 -18.55
N GLU A 131 7.77 -20.01 -17.87
CA GLU A 131 9.14 -19.57 -17.76
C GLU A 131 9.53 -19.32 -16.29
N PRO A 132 9.91 -20.38 -15.54
CA PRO A 132 10.13 -20.29 -14.09
C PRO A 132 11.12 -19.20 -13.67
N ARG A 133 12.17 -19.00 -14.46
CA ARG A 133 13.19 -17.96 -14.19
C ARG A 133 12.62 -16.54 -14.34
N GLN A 134 11.85 -16.29 -15.40
CA GLN A 134 11.20 -14.98 -15.60
C GLN A 134 10.11 -14.74 -14.57
N ASN A 135 9.37 -15.78 -14.17
CA ASN A 135 8.36 -15.68 -13.13
C ASN A 135 8.98 -15.33 -11.76
N ALA A 136 10.09 -15.97 -11.38
CA ALA A 136 10.82 -15.64 -10.16
C ALA A 136 11.34 -14.20 -10.18
N LEU A 137 11.90 -13.76 -11.33
CA LEU A 137 12.35 -12.38 -11.54
C LEU A 137 11.20 -11.38 -11.45
N ALA A 138 10.05 -11.68 -12.06
CA ALA A 138 8.87 -10.83 -12.00
C ALA A 138 8.36 -10.61 -10.57
N ILE A 139 8.32 -11.67 -9.77
CA ILE A 139 7.93 -11.58 -8.36
C ILE A 139 8.96 -10.80 -7.55
N ALA A 140 10.25 -11.01 -7.78
CA ALA A 140 11.31 -10.26 -7.11
C ALA A 140 11.25 -8.75 -7.46
N ILE A 141 11.03 -8.41 -8.73
CA ILE A 141 10.81 -7.02 -9.17
C ILE A 141 9.54 -6.45 -8.52
N LEU A 142 8.42 -7.16 -8.57
CA LEU A 142 7.16 -6.68 -8.01
C LEU A 142 7.31 -6.25 -6.55
N PHE A 143 7.83 -7.10 -5.71
CA PHE A 143 7.91 -6.84 -4.27
C PHE A 143 9.16 -6.05 -3.87
N GLY A 144 10.29 -6.28 -4.54
CA GLY A 144 11.54 -5.57 -4.29
C GLY A 144 11.47 -4.11 -4.73
N THR A 145 11.10 -3.86 -5.99
CA THR A 145 11.00 -2.48 -6.50
C THR A 145 9.70 -1.80 -6.05
N GLY A 146 8.56 -2.50 -6.05
CA GLY A 146 7.29 -1.94 -5.64
C GLY A 146 7.31 -1.45 -4.19
N GLY A 147 7.79 -2.27 -3.26
CA GLY A 147 7.97 -1.86 -1.86
C GLY A 147 9.09 -0.84 -1.68
N GLY A 148 10.27 -1.11 -2.27
CA GLY A 148 11.46 -0.29 -2.13
C GLY A 148 11.32 1.12 -2.72
N LEU A 149 10.71 1.26 -3.90
CA LEU A 149 10.46 2.57 -4.50
C LEU A 149 9.60 3.47 -3.60
N GLY A 150 8.57 2.91 -2.96
CA GLY A 150 7.73 3.68 -2.05
C GLY A 150 8.51 4.22 -0.84
N ILE A 151 9.42 3.42 -0.29
CA ILE A 151 10.29 3.83 0.82
C ILE A 151 11.27 4.92 0.36
N VAL A 152 11.93 4.71 -0.78
CA VAL A 152 12.90 5.68 -1.33
C VAL A 152 12.21 7.01 -1.67
N LEU A 153 11.08 6.96 -2.36
CA LEU A 153 10.33 8.16 -2.72
C LEU A 153 9.82 8.88 -1.48
N ALA A 154 9.23 8.18 -0.52
CA ALA A 154 8.78 8.79 0.73
C ALA A 154 9.96 9.37 1.52
N GLY A 155 11.07 8.64 1.65
CA GLY A 155 12.26 9.10 2.37
C GLY A 155 12.95 10.31 1.73
N ALA A 156 12.88 10.43 0.39
CA ALA A 156 13.45 11.57 -0.33
C ALA A 156 12.53 12.80 -0.35
N THR A 157 11.21 12.60 -0.41
CA THR A 157 10.26 13.71 -0.62
C THR A 157 9.67 14.25 0.69
N LEU A 158 9.29 13.38 1.63
CA LEU A 158 8.61 13.81 2.86
C LEU A 158 9.44 14.74 3.75
N PRO A 159 10.73 14.48 4.03
CA PRO A 159 11.54 15.43 4.81
C PRO A 159 11.62 16.80 4.15
N LEU A 160 11.83 16.85 2.83
CA LEU A 160 11.89 18.11 2.09
C LEU A 160 10.55 18.88 2.12
N MET A 161 9.42 18.15 2.04
CA MET A 161 8.10 18.75 2.14
C MET A 161 7.84 19.29 3.55
N LEU A 162 8.19 18.55 4.59
CA LEU A 162 8.04 18.97 5.98
C LEU A 162 8.92 20.19 6.31
N ASP A 163 10.15 20.24 5.79
CA ASP A 163 11.05 21.38 5.97
C ASP A 163 10.55 22.62 5.25
N HIS A 164 9.94 22.47 4.07
CA HIS A 164 9.53 23.61 3.24
C HIS A 164 8.14 24.14 3.59
N TYR A 165 7.19 23.26 3.89
CA TYR A 165 5.79 23.63 4.15
C TYR A 165 5.40 23.55 5.63
N GLY A 166 6.25 23.00 6.48
CA GLY A 166 5.95 22.75 7.89
C GLY A 166 5.14 21.48 8.13
N ALA A 167 4.95 21.15 9.42
CA ALA A 167 4.32 19.89 9.83
C ALA A 167 2.81 19.81 9.51
N GLY A 168 2.13 20.92 9.24
CA GLY A 168 0.70 20.97 8.95
C GLY A 168 0.27 20.47 7.55
N TYR A 169 1.20 19.96 6.75
CA TYR A 169 0.95 19.53 5.36
C TYR A 169 1.23 18.03 5.10
N TRP A 170 1.21 17.22 6.15
CA TRP A 170 1.37 15.77 6.04
C TRP A 170 0.13 15.04 5.55
#